data_d3451827a19f5ec2e0d36a47c84df2f7
#
_entry.id   d3451827a19f5ec2e0d36a47c84df2f7
#
_cell.length_a   1.000
_cell.length_b   1.000
_cell.length_c   1.000
_cell.angle_alpha   90.00
_cell.angle_beta   90.00
_cell.angle_gamma   90.00
#
_symmetry.space_group_name_H-M   'P 1'
#
loop_
_entity.id
_entity.type
_entity.pdbx_description
1 polymer ?
#
loop_
_entity_poly.entity_id
_entity_poly.type
_entity_poly.pdbx_seq_one_letter_code
_entity_poly.pdbx_strand_id
1 'polypeptide(L)'
;MKFDTSPERSKGRRLLPLLLLPLLLSSCGGKDVPPEQYSSNDTALPALTSTLSSENIQFSHKEGSEDQPDSYVYSGLSSMTDTLASYVQALEEDGCSPIDTNGVVKELPDFSVSSGSVSMGKDTGDGGVFQLQIAWEGDTCTITPVYAAELRITQPSVQALTVSEAIQRLKSCTPALLGLSGASMEEYEVYAEEGLVLVDSSPCLQLNVYSSTPRQYRGCYLMTVDGAHLYQLDRDA
;
A
#
# COMPACT_ATOMS: atom_id res chain seq x y z
N MET A 1 23.33 -69.65 46.92
CA MET A 1 23.31 -70.90 46.15
C MET A 1 23.42 -70.43 44.72
N LYS A 2 24.64 -70.52 44.11
CA LYS A 2 25.12 -71.62 43.24
C LYS A 2 24.23 -71.72 42.03
N PHE A 3 24.63 -71.70 40.75
CA PHE A 3 25.87 -71.83 39.97
C PHE A 3 25.48 -71.43 38.58
N ASP A 4 26.23 -70.67 37.81
CA ASP A 4 27.32 -71.04 36.91
C ASP A 4 26.85 -71.85 35.67
N THR A 5 27.08 -71.30 34.50
CA THR A 5 28.15 -71.61 33.56
C THR A 5 27.88 -71.09 32.14
N SER A 6 28.85 -70.41 31.60
CA SER A 6 29.10 -70.29 30.18
C SER A 6 29.64 -71.63 29.65
N PRO A 7 29.93 -71.92 28.38
CA PRO A 7 30.32 -71.04 27.24
C PRO A 7 29.80 -71.51 25.86
N GLU A 8 29.98 -70.93 24.77
CA GLU A 8 31.01 -71.17 23.75
C GLU A 8 30.73 -70.52 22.37
N ARG A 9 31.77 -70.03 21.85
CA ARG A 9 32.10 -69.54 20.51
C ARG A 9 31.44 -70.31 19.33
N SER A 10 31.04 -69.49 18.30
CA SER A 10 31.33 -69.90 16.90
C SER A 10 31.57 -68.65 16.03
N LYS A 11 32.76 -68.69 15.43
CA LYS A 11 33.24 -67.73 14.41
C LYS A 11 32.46 -67.90 13.10
N GLY A 12 31.90 -66.81 12.55
CA GLY A 12 31.40 -66.79 11.19
C GLY A 12 31.63 -65.45 10.58
N ARG A 13 32.83 -65.17 10.11
CA ARG A 13 33.16 -64.08 9.18
C ARG A 13 32.34 -64.20 7.92
N ARG A 14 31.33 -63.42 7.69
CA ARG A 14 30.78 -63.16 6.36
C ARG A 14 31.03 -61.71 6.01
N LEU A 15 31.96 -61.47 5.10
CA LEU A 15 32.18 -60.31 4.35
C LEU A 15 30.87 -59.96 3.58
N LEU A 16 30.15 -58.96 3.97
CA LEU A 16 29.13 -58.35 3.13
C LEU A 16 29.84 -57.28 2.29
N PRO A 17 29.63 -57.27 0.97
CA PRO A 17 30.17 -56.20 0.14
C PRO A 17 29.46 -54.87 0.47
N LEU A 18 30.26 -53.88 0.77
CA LEU A 18 29.87 -52.50 0.93
C LEU A 18 29.36 -52.01 -0.43
N LEU A 19 28.04 -52.07 -0.63
CA LEU A 19 27.38 -51.45 -1.76
C LEU A 19 27.43 -49.93 -1.51
N LEU A 20 28.45 -49.30 -2.07
CA LEU A 20 28.50 -47.85 -2.27
C LEU A 20 27.32 -47.50 -3.18
N LEU A 21 26.20 -47.12 -2.58
CA LEU A 21 25.14 -46.43 -3.27
C LEU A 21 25.67 -45.00 -3.57
N PRO A 22 25.88 -44.62 -4.83
CA PRO A 22 26.12 -43.23 -5.13
C PRO A 22 24.86 -42.47 -4.73
N LEU A 23 24.93 -41.64 -3.68
CA LEU A 23 24.01 -40.56 -3.45
C LEU A 23 24.12 -39.64 -4.67
N LEU A 24 23.27 -39.89 -5.65
CA LEU A 24 22.91 -38.93 -6.66
C LEU A 24 22.23 -37.82 -5.91
N LEU A 25 23.00 -36.82 -5.52
CA LEU A 25 22.53 -35.49 -5.27
C LEU A 25 21.90 -35.02 -6.59
N SER A 26 20.65 -35.36 -6.79
CA SER A 26 19.79 -34.70 -7.75
C SER A 26 19.60 -33.30 -7.23
N SER A 27 20.57 -32.41 -7.50
CA SER A 27 20.33 -31.01 -7.60
C SER A 27 19.36 -30.83 -8.77
N CYS A 28 18.09 -31.07 -8.53
CA CYS A 28 17.02 -30.59 -9.38
C CYS A 28 17.04 -29.07 -9.24
N GLY A 29 17.87 -28.41 -10.04
CA GLY A 29 17.71 -27.01 -10.39
C GLY A 29 16.49 -26.87 -11.30
N GLY A 30 15.31 -27.18 -10.78
CA GLY A 30 14.06 -26.74 -11.39
C GLY A 30 14.10 -25.22 -11.37
N LYS A 31 13.95 -24.59 -12.52
CA LYS A 31 13.67 -23.14 -12.55
C LYS A 31 12.36 -22.97 -11.82
N ASP A 32 12.36 -22.15 -10.79
CA ASP A 32 11.13 -21.78 -10.13
C ASP A 32 10.17 -21.20 -11.16
N VAL A 33 8.93 -21.64 -11.15
CA VAL A 33 7.89 -21.15 -12.05
C VAL A 33 7.11 -20.10 -11.28
N PRO A 34 6.98 -18.87 -11.81
CA PRO A 34 6.18 -17.85 -11.15
C PRO A 34 4.73 -18.33 -10.96
N PRO A 35 4.09 -18.00 -9.83
CA PRO A 35 2.69 -18.32 -9.62
C PRO A 35 1.80 -17.48 -10.57
N GLU A 36 0.59 -17.98 -10.83
CA GLU A 36 -0.46 -17.21 -11.51
C GLU A 36 -1.18 -16.27 -10.54
N GLN A 37 -1.27 -16.68 -9.26
CA GLN A 37 -1.94 -15.95 -8.19
C GLN A 37 -1.20 -16.16 -6.87
N TYR A 38 -1.29 -15.18 -5.98
CA TYR A 38 -0.97 -15.33 -4.57
C TYR A 38 -2.25 -15.65 -3.82
N SER A 39 -2.22 -16.61 -2.91
CA SER A 39 -3.42 -17.05 -2.19
C SER A 39 -3.19 -17.10 -0.70
N SER A 40 -4.20 -16.70 0.06
CA SER A 40 -4.30 -16.92 1.50
C SER A 40 -5.74 -17.18 1.87
N ASN A 41 -6.00 -18.25 2.61
CA ASN A 41 -7.34 -18.73 2.91
C ASN A 41 -8.17 -18.87 1.61
N ASP A 42 -9.37 -18.26 1.58
CA ASP A 42 -10.25 -18.29 0.41
C ASP A 42 -10.07 -17.08 -0.53
N THR A 43 -9.03 -16.27 -0.31
CA THR A 43 -8.74 -15.07 -1.09
C THR A 43 -7.52 -15.29 -1.96
N ALA A 44 -7.63 -14.97 -3.25
CA ALA A 44 -6.53 -14.98 -4.20
C ALA A 44 -6.40 -13.61 -4.86
N LEU A 45 -5.17 -13.19 -5.14
CA LEU A 45 -4.82 -11.97 -5.85
C LEU A 45 -3.95 -12.29 -7.06
N PRO A 46 -4.08 -11.57 -8.16
CA PRO A 46 -3.28 -11.82 -9.35
C PRO A 46 -1.78 -11.67 -9.05
N ALA A 47 -0.95 -12.55 -9.60
CA ALA A 47 0.49 -12.41 -9.48
C ALA A 47 1.02 -11.37 -10.47
N LEU A 48 2.23 -10.85 -10.24
CA LEU A 48 2.87 -9.85 -11.11
C LEU A 48 2.93 -10.30 -12.56
N THR A 49 3.11 -11.59 -12.79
CA THR A 49 3.16 -12.20 -14.13
C THR A 49 1.88 -12.04 -14.94
N SER A 50 0.73 -11.82 -14.29
CA SER A 50 -0.54 -11.59 -14.99
C SER A 50 -0.55 -10.31 -15.84
N THR A 51 0.33 -9.35 -15.51
CA THR A 51 0.44 -8.05 -16.21
C THR A 51 1.72 -7.93 -17.04
N LEU A 52 2.61 -8.92 -16.97
CA LEU A 52 3.88 -8.90 -17.67
C LEU A 52 3.77 -9.51 -19.07
N SER A 53 4.24 -8.78 -20.06
CA SER A 53 4.27 -9.22 -21.47
C SER A 53 5.64 -9.70 -21.94
N SER A 54 6.65 -9.82 -21.06
CA SER A 54 8.02 -10.09 -21.49
C SER A 54 8.54 -11.47 -21.09
N GLU A 55 9.32 -12.06 -22.00
CA GLU A 55 9.83 -13.44 -21.93
C GLU A 55 11.15 -13.62 -21.16
N ASN A 56 11.78 -12.53 -20.65
CA ASN A 56 13.14 -12.58 -20.10
C ASN A 56 13.25 -12.23 -18.60
N ILE A 57 12.16 -12.39 -17.86
CA ILE A 57 12.17 -12.10 -16.43
C ILE A 57 12.82 -13.26 -15.68
N GLN A 58 13.72 -12.94 -14.77
CA GLN A 58 14.25 -13.91 -13.82
C GLN A 58 13.34 -13.93 -12.61
N PHE A 59 13.01 -15.12 -12.16
CA PHE A 59 12.14 -15.34 -11.02
C PHE A 59 12.82 -16.23 -10.00
N SER A 60 12.64 -15.93 -8.73
CA SER A 60 12.96 -16.80 -7.62
C SER A 60 11.91 -16.72 -6.52
N HIS A 61 11.64 -17.83 -5.87
CA HIS A 61 10.75 -17.94 -4.73
C HIS A 61 11.59 -18.32 -3.50
N LYS A 62 11.40 -17.59 -2.43
CA LYS A 62 11.95 -17.91 -1.12
C LYS A 62 10.79 -18.34 -0.23
N GLU A 63 10.78 -19.64 0.12
CA GLU A 63 9.81 -20.17 1.06
C GLU A 63 9.92 -19.46 2.41
N GLY A 64 8.77 -19.14 2.98
CA GLY A 64 8.66 -18.58 4.30
C GLY A 64 9.02 -19.56 5.40
N SER A 65 9.03 -19.08 6.62
CA SER A 65 9.18 -19.85 7.85
C SER A 65 8.10 -19.44 8.85
N GLU A 66 8.06 -20.01 10.05
CA GLU A 66 7.10 -19.60 11.10
C GLU A 66 7.11 -18.09 11.37
N ASP A 67 8.28 -17.44 11.19
CA ASP A 67 8.47 -16.00 11.49
C ASP A 67 8.60 -15.12 10.24
N GLN A 68 8.59 -15.69 9.04
CA GLN A 68 8.78 -14.94 7.80
C GLN A 68 7.84 -15.44 6.70
N PRO A 69 7.09 -14.55 6.04
CA PRO A 69 6.23 -14.92 4.92
C PRO A 69 7.04 -15.32 3.69
N ASP A 70 6.37 -15.99 2.76
CA ASP A 70 6.91 -16.26 1.42
C ASP A 70 7.30 -14.97 0.72
N SER A 71 8.32 -15.04 -0.10
CA SER A 71 8.80 -13.90 -0.88
C SER A 71 9.08 -14.29 -2.33
N TYR A 72 8.53 -13.51 -3.25
CA TYR A 72 8.60 -13.73 -4.69
C TYR A 72 9.38 -12.60 -5.33
N VAL A 73 10.52 -12.91 -5.94
CA VAL A 73 11.44 -11.91 -6.51
C VAL A 73 11.44 -12.02 -8.03
N TYR A 74 11.17 -10.91 -8.67
CA TYR A 74 11.17 -10.72 -10.12
C TYR A 74 12.27 -9.73 -10.49
N SER A 75 13.21 -10.09 -11.35
CA SER A 75 14.30 -9.23 -11.78
C SER A 75 14.47 -9.21 -13.29
N GLY A 76 15.15 -8.18 -13.80
CA GLY A 76 15.27 -7.92 -15.24
C GLY A 76 14.02 -7.24 -15.81
N LEU A 77 13.26 -6.51 -15.00
CA LEU A 77 12.10 -5.74 -15.44
C LEU A 77 12.56 -4.52 -16.25
N SER A 78 12.15 -4.43 -17.50
CA SER A 78 12.62 -3.40 -18.44
C SER A 78 12.11 -1.99 -18.14
N SER A 79 10.94 -1.87 -17.53
CA SER A 79 10.35 -0.61 -17.06
C SER A 79 9.65 -0.86 -15.73
N MET A 80 10.31 -0.54 -14.62
CA MET A 80 9.74 -0.71 -13.28
C MET A 80 8.48 0.14 -13.12
N THR A 81 8.52 1.40 -13.56
CA THR A 81 7.39 2.34 -13.46
C THR A 81 6.14 1.79 -14.14
N ASP A 82 6.25 1.37 -15.41
CA ASP A 82 5.09 0.86 -16.16
C ASP A 82 4.62 -0.47 -15.60
N THR A 83 5.55 -1.33 -15.18
CA THR A 83 5.24 -2.63 -14.56
C THR A 83 4.44 -2.44 -13.28
N LEU A 84 4.90 -1.58 -12.37
CA LEU A 84 4.21 -1.33 -11.10
C LEU A 84 2.87 -0.64 -11.32
N ALA A 85 2.79 0.36 -12.21
CA ALA A 85 1.54 1.04 -12.52
C ALA A 85 0.48 0.07 -13.05
N SER A 86 0.85 -0.78 -14.01
CA SER A 86 -0.06 -1.78 -14.59
C SER A 86 -0.47 -2.84 -13.56
N TYR A 87 0.47 -3.25 -12.71
CA TYR A 87 0.18 -4.27 -11.70
C TYR A 87 -0.72 -3.74 -10.58
N VAL A 88 -0.44 -2.55 -10.08
CA VAL A 88 -1.27 -1.90 -9.06
C VAL A 88 -2.67 -1.64 -9.60
N GLN A 89 -2.80 -1.19 -10.85
CA GLN A 89 -4.11 -1.05 -11.50
C GLN A 89 -4.88 -2.38 -11.52
N ALA A 90 -4.23 -3.50 -11.89
CA ALA A 90 -4.87 -4.81 -11.89
C ALA A 90 -5.31 -5.25 -10.48
N LEU A 91 -4.54 -4.90 -9.45
CA LEU A 91 -4.91 -5.15 -8.05
C LEU A 91 -6.09 -4.28 -7.61
N GLU A 92 -6.15 -3.01 -8.02
CA GLU A 92 -7.29 -2.12 -7.74
C GLU A 92 -8.58 -2.62 -8.43
N GLU A 93 -8.48 -3.09 -9.68
CA GLU A 93 -9.60 -3.71 -10.41
C GLU A 93 -10.10 -4.99 -9.71
N ASP A 94 -9.22 -5.71 -9.01
CA ASP A 94 -9.56 -6.87 -8.17
C ASP A 94 -10.06 -6.48 -6.77
N GLY A 95 -10.18 -5.19 -6.47
CA GLY A 95 -10.72 -4.65 -5.21
C GLY A 95 -9.70 -4.43 -4.10
N CYS A 96 -8.41 -4.38 -4.43
CA CYS A 96 -7.38 -3.96 -3.48
C CYS A 96 -7.35 -2.44 -3.34
N SER A 97 -6.88 -1.98 -2.19
CA SER A 97 -6.55 -0.57 -1.94
C SER A 97 -5.13 -0.45 -1.41
N PRO A 98 -4.40 0.64 -1.75
CA PRO A 98 -3.13 0.93 -1.10
C PRO A 98 -3.37 1.28 0.36
N ILE A 99 -2.64 0.62 1.27
CA ILE A 99 -2.82 0.77 2.72
C ILE A 99 -1.49 0.96 3.45
N ASP A 100 -1.55 1.61 4.59
CA ASP A 100 -0.42 1.61 5.54
C ASP A 100 -0.46 0.39 6.49
N THR A 101 0.49 0.33 7.41
CA THR A 101 0.61 -0.77 8.39
C THR A 101 -0.57 -0.87 9.37
N ASN A 102 -1.41 0.15 9.46
CA ASN A 102 -2.63 0.17 10.28
C ASN A 102 -3.90 -0.09 9.45
N GLY A 103 -3.76 -0.39 8.16
CA GLY A 103 -4.88 -0.59 7.26
C GLY A 103 -5.55 0.69 6.74
N VAL A 104 -4.96 1.86 7.00
CA VAL A 104 -5.52 3.12 6.51
C VAL A 104 -5.18 3.29 5.04
N VAL A 105 -6.18 3.55 4.21
CA VAL A 105 -5.99 3.81 2.78
C VAL A 105 -5.09 5.02 2.57
N LYS A 106 -4.13 4.91 1.66
CA LYS A 106 -3.13 5.93 1.29
C LYS A 106 -3.18 6.23 -0.20
N GLU A 107 -2.57 7.35 -0.56
CA GLU A 107 -2.23 7.60 -1.96
C GLU A 107 -1.11 6.66 -2.42
N LEU A 108 -1.14 6.33 -3.71
CA LEU A 108 -0.07 5.55 -4.32
C LEU A 108 1.24 6.34 -4.33
N PRO A 109 2.38 5.68 -4.09
CA PRO A 109 3.68 6.33 -4.20
C PRO A 109 4.03 6.64 -5.67
N ASP A 110 5.01 7.51 -5.85
CA ASP A 110 5.60 7.74 -7.16
C ASP A 110 6.47 6.53 -7.58
N PHE A 111 6.03 5.80 -8.59
CA PHE A 111 6.75 4.65 -9.12
C PHE A 111 7.95 5.01 -10.01
N SER A 112 8.18 6.28 -10.30
CA SER A 112 9.34 6.72 -11.08
C SER A 112 10.64 6.74 -10.28
N VAL A 113 10.57 6.64 -8.96
CA VAL A 113 11.74 6.58 -8.08
C VAL A 113 12.41 5.20 -8.18
N SER A 114 13.73 5.17 -8.05
CA SER A 114 14.55 3.96 -8.23
C SER A 114 14.31 2.88 -7.17
N SER A 115 13.72 3.21 -6.02
CA SER A 115 13.37 2.27 -4.96
C SER A 115 12.19 2.77 -4.15
N GLY A 116 11.38 1.85 -3.64
CA GLY A 116 10.24 2.17 -2.82
C GLY A 116 9.44 0.94 -2.40
N SER A 117 8.31 1.17 -1.78
CA SER A 117 7.37 0.10 -1.42
C SER A 117 5.94 0.61 -1.34
N VAL A 118 5.00 -0.31 -1.56
CA VAL A 118 3.57 -0.10 -1.35
C VAL A 118 2.94 -1.39 -0.84
N SER A 119 1.95 -1.30 0.03
CA SER A 119 1.13 -2.45 0.43
C SER A 119 -0.25 -2.30 -0.19
N MET A 120 -0.67 -3.31 -0.96
CA MET A 120 -2.00 -3.41 -1.55
C MET A 120 -2.81 -4.42 -0.77
N GLY A 121 -3.92 -3.99 -0.14
CA GLY A 121 -4.74 -4.84 0.73
C GLY A 121 -6.14 -5.03 0.19
N LYS A 122 -6.70 -6.22 0.44
CA LYS A 122 -8.09 -6.59 0.14
C LYS A 122 -8.72 -7.20 1.38
N ASP A 123 -9.94 -6.73 1.74
CA ASP A 123 -10.71 -7.36 2.81
C ASP A 123 -11.06 -8.81 2.43
N THR A 124 -10.91 -9.71 3.39
CA THR A 124 -11.25 -11.12 3.23
C THR A 124 -12.62 -11.43 3.84
N GLY A 125 -13.27 -12.49 3.37
CA GLY A 125 -14.61 -12.86 3.84
C GLY A 125 -14.68 -13.25 5.33
N ASP A 126 -13.55 -13.60 5.94
CA ASP A 126 -13.38 -13.92 7.36
C ASP A 126 -13.09 -12.70 8.25
N GLY A 127 -13.00 -11.52 7.63
CA GLY A 127 -12.82 -10.25 8.32
C GLY A 127 -11.38 -9.88 8.59
N GLY A 128 -10.39 -10.53 7.95
CA GLY A 128 -9.00 -10.09 7.89
C GLY A 128 -8.70 -9.28 6.63
N VAL A 129 -7.43 -8.99 6.42
CA VAL A 129 -6.91 -8.37 5.20
C VAL A 129 -5.83 -9.27 4.61
N PHE A 130 -6.00 -9.65 3.35
CA PHE A 130 -4.92 -10.22 2.55
C PHE A 130 -4.21 -9.10 1.81
N GLN A 131 -2.91 -8.94 2.05
CA GLN A 131 -2.12 -7.85 1.49
C GLN A 131 -0.90 -8.37 0.74
N LEU A 132 -0.53 -7.66 -0.30
CA LEU A 132 0.72 -7.83 -1.02
C LEU A 132 1.63 -6.65 -0.68
N GLN A 133 2.72 -6.93 0.02
CA GLN A 133 3.79 -5.96 0.23
C GLN A 133 4.68 -5.99 -1.01
N ILE A 134 4.68 -4.91 -1.77
CA ILE A 134 5.40 -4.76 -3.03
C ILE A 134 6.57 -3.81 -2.77
N ALA A 135 7.79 -4.29 -2.93
CA ALA A 135 9.00 -3.47 -2.82
C ALA A 135 9.79 -3.54 -4.13
N TRP A 136 10.42 -2.44 -4.50
CA TRP A 136 11.25 -2.40 -5.71
C TRP A 136 12.56 -1.68 -5.48
N GLU A 137 13.59 -2.13 -6.19
CA GLU A 137 14.91 -1.51 -6.23
C GLU A 137 15.53 -1.78 -7.61
N GLY A 138 15.81 -0.71 -8.37
CA GLY A 138 16.32 -0.81 -9.74
C GLY A 138 15.39 -1.56 -10.67
N ASP A 139 15.83 -2.71 -11.18
CA ASP A 139 15.07 -3.60 -12.08
C ASP A 139 14.43 -4.81 -11.35
N THR A 140 14.44 -4.80 -10.03
CA THR A 140 13.98 -5.91 -9.20
C THR A 140 12.74 -5.51 -8.39
N CYS A 141 11.71 -6.34 -8.47
CA CYS A 141 10.49 -6.23 -7.68
C CYS A 141 10.34 -7.45 -6.77
N THR A 142 10.08 -7.21 -5.50
CA THR A 142 9.82 -8.25 -4.50
C THR A 142 8.38 -8.14 -4.01
N ILE A 143 7.66 -9.25 -4.05
CA ILE A 143 6.28 -9.33 -3.57
C ILE A 143 6.23 -10.30 -2.40
N THR A 144 5.65 -9.85 -1.30
CA THR A 144 5.48 -10.63 -0.07
C THR A 144 3.99 -10.65 0.29
N PRO A 145 3.30 -11.77 0.03
CA PRO A 145 1.91 -11.94 0.47
C PRO A 145 1.83 -12.12 1.99
N VAL A 146 0.93 -11.40 2.62
CA VAL A 146 0.72 -11.45 4.08
C VAL A 146 -0.77 -11.46 4.38
N TYR A 147 -1.21 -12.35 5.26
CA TYR A 147 -2.54 -12.31 5.83
C TYR A 147 -2.51 -11.72 7.23
N ALA A 148 -3.36 -10.73 7.48
CA ALA A 148 -3.47 -10.03 8.75
C ALA A 148 -4.91 -10.15 9.29
N ALA A 149 -5.13 -11.09 10.22
CA ALA A 149 -6.46 -11.42 10.76
C ALA A 149 -7.14 -10.26 11.50
N GLU A 150 -6.35 -9.41 12.16
CA GLU A 150 -6.88 -8.30 12.98
C GLU A 150 -6.86 -6.95 12.25
N LEU A 151 -6.29 -6.90 11.06
CA LEU A 151 -6.27 -5.67 10.27
C LEU A 151 -7.65 -5.42 9.64
N ARG A 152 -7.98 -4.15 9.43
CA ARG A 152 -9.19 -3.70 8.71
C ARG A 152 -8.81 -2.56 7.80
N ILE A 153 -9.34 -2.56 6.59
CA ILE A 153 -9.15 -1.45 5.67
C ILE A 153 -10.08 -0.32 6.09
N THR A 154 -9.49 0.84 6.35
CA THR A 154 -10.23 2.04 6.78
C THR A 154 -9.85 3.22 5.91
N GLN A 155 -10.82 4.09 5.64
CA GLN A 155 -10.53 5.36 4.98
C GLN A 155 -9.73 6.27 5.93
N PRO A 156 -8.84 7.11 5.40
CA PRO A 156 -8.16 8.10 6.23
C PRO A 156 -9.19 8.94 6.96
N SER A 157 -9.04 9.05 8.28
CA SER A 157 -9.87 9.96 9.05
C SER A 157 -9.49 11.39 8.62
N VAL A 158 -10.34 12.00 7.83
CA VAL A 158 -10.19 13.41 7.49
C VAL A 158 -10.42 14.20 8.78
N GLN A 159 -9.34 14.71 9.35
CA GLN A 159 -9.47 15.62 10.48
C GLN A 159 -10.11 16.92 9.96
N ALA A 160 -11.36 17.16 10.37
CA ALA A 160 -12.05 18.38 9.99
C ALA A 160 -11.26 19.60 10.49
N LEU A 161 -11.04 20.56 9.60
CA LEU A 161 -10.43 21.82 9.94
C LEU A 161 -11.26 22.53 11.02
N THR A 162 -10.58 23.05 12.01
CA THR A 162 -11.19 24.05 12.88
C THR A 162 -11.46 25.34 12.10
N VAL A 163 -12.40 26.13 12.56
CA VAL A 163 -12.68 27.47 11.99
C VAL A 163 -11.41 28.33 11.90
N SER A 164 -10.56 28.28 12.93
CA SER A 164 -9.30 29.01 12.95
C SER A 164 -8.32 28.56 11.86
N GLU A 165 -8.19 27.25 11.66
CA GLU A 165 -7.33 26.68 10.62
C GLU A 165 -7.86 27.02 9.22
N ALA A 166 -9.17 26.96 9.00
CA ALA A 166 -9.78 27.36 7.74
C ALA A 166 -9.53 28.84 7.41
N ILE A 167 -9.69 29.74 8.41
CA ILE A 167 -9.35 31.16 8.25
C ILE A 167 -7.88 31.36 7.91
N GLN A 168 -6.96 30.67 8.61
CA GLN A 168 -5.53 30.78 8.34
C GLN A 168 -5.19 30.25 6.94
N ARG A 169 -5.82 29.16 6.52
CA ARG A 169 -5.61 28.58 5.20
C ARG A 169 -6.09 29.51 4.09
N LEU A 170 -7.26 30.15 4.25
CA LEU A 170 -7.72 31.16 3.31
C LEU A 170 -6.77 32.40 3.29
N LYS A 171 -6.29 32.85 4.44
CA LYS A 171 -5.32 33.94 4.55
C LYS A 171 -3.94 33.62 3.98
N SER A 172 -3.59 32.37 3.82
CA SER A 172 -2.34 31.95 3.15
C SER A 172 -2.41 32.00 1.61
N CYS A 173 -3.61 32.12 1.04
CA CYS A 173 -3.80 32.33 -0.39
C CYS A 173 -3.33 33.74 -0.80
N THR A 174 -3.00 33.94 -2.08
CA THR A 174 -2.82 35.31 -2.60
C THR A 174 -4.17 35.94 -2.90
N PRO A 175 -4.35 37.27 -2.75
CA PRO A 175 -5.60 37.96 -3.10
C PRO A 175 -6.04 37.63 -4.54
N ALA A 176 -5.10 37.61 -5.48
CA ALA A 176 -5.38 37.31 -6.88
C ALA A 176 -6.02 35.93 -7.10
N LEU A 177 -5.60 34.89 -6.34
CA LEU A 177 -6.18 33.54 -6.41
C LEU A 177 -7.65 33.56 -5.96
N LEU A 178 -8.01 34.47 -5.06
CA LEU A 178 -9.35 34.63 -4.52
C LEU A 178 -10.19 35.65 -5.34
N GLY A 179 -9.68 36.13 -6.47
CA GLY A 179 -10.34 37.18 -7.25
C GLY A 179 -10.41 38.54 -6.54
N LEU A 180 -9.58 38.74 -5.50
CA LEU A 180 -9.51 39.98 -4.73
C LEU A 180 -8.42 40.90 -5.27
N SER A 181 -8.61 42.23 -5.09
CA SER A 181 -7.60 43.26 -5.37
C SER A 181 -6.62 43.36 -4.20
N GLY A 182 -5.46 43.97 -4.42
CA GLY A 182 -4.45 44.18 -3.37
C GLY A 182 -3.26 43.23 -3.45
N ALA A 183 -2.26 43.50 -2.61
CA ALA A 183 -0.99 42.79 -2.64
C ALA A 183 -0.89 41.67 -1.56
N SER A 184 -1.66 41.81 -0.48
CA SER A 184 -1.58 40.91 0.68
C SER A 184 -2.94 40.64 1.29
N MET A 185 -3.15 39.45 1.82
CA MET A 185 -4.32 39.10 2.63
C MET A 185 -4.34 39.80 4.00
N GLU A 186 -3.30 40.53 4.39
CA GLU A 186 -3.30 41.40 5.56
C GLU A 186 -4.25 42.61 5.41
N GLU A 187 -4.58 42.98 4.17
CA GLU A 187 -5.55 44.03 3.85
C GLU A 187 -7.01 43.58 4.08
N TYR A 188 -7.20 42.28 4.45
CA TYR A 188 -8.51 41.67 4.57
C TYR A 188 -8.74 41.03 5.94
N GLU A 189 -9.99 41.13 6.39
CA GLU A 189 -10.52 40.40 7.55
C GLU A 189 -11.37 39.25 7.06
N VAL A 190 -11.19 38.08 7.66
CA VAL A 190 -11.93 36.84 7.32
C VAL A 190 -12.74 36.39 8.53
N TYR A 191 -14.01 36.15 8.33
CA TYR A 191 -14.95 35.69 9.34
C TYR A 191 -15.64 34.43 8.87
N ALA A 192 -15.75 33.43 9.74
CA ALA A 192 -16.55 32.24 9.46
C ALA A 192 -17.99 32.47 9.91
N GLU A 193 -18.94 31.97 9.12
CA GLU A 193 -20.33 31.86 9.54
C GLU A 193 -20.54 30.63 10.40
N GLU A 194 -21.57 30.66 11.26
CA GLU A 194 -21.91 29.47 12.06
C GLU A 194 -22.59 28.42 11.19
N GLY A 195 -22.23 27.14 11.42
CA GLY A 195 -22.76 25.98 10.71
C GLY A 195 -21.95 25.57 9.49
N LEU A 196 -22.46 24.56 8.79
CA LEU A 196 -21.85 24.01 7.58
C LEU A 196 -22.82 24.15 6.40
N VAL A 197 -22.28 24.44 5.23
CA VAL A 197 -22.99 24.46 3.96
C VAL A 197 -22.60 23.20 3.18
N LEU A 198 -23.58 22.54 2.55
CA LEU A 198 -23.30 21.37 1.70
C LEU A 198 -23.11 21.82 0.26
N VAL A 199 -22.00 21.45 -0.34
CA VAL A 199 -21.71 21.58 -1.77
C VAL A 199 -21.47 20.16 -2.31
N ASP A 200 -22.32 19.72 -3.22
CA ASP A 200 -22.26 18.35 -3.78
C ASP A 200 -22.10 17.25 -2.71
N SER A 201 -22.86 17.35 -1.62
CA SER A 201 -22.82 16.49 -0.45
C SER A 201 -21.57 16.63 0.44
N SER A 202 -20.62 17.49 0.09
CA SER A 202 -19.42 17.76 0.89
C SER A 202 -19.70 18.91 1.88
N PRO A 203 -19.49 18.73 3.19
CA PRO A 203 -19.64 19.78 4.18
C PRO A 203 -18.54 20.82 4.04
N CYS A 204 -18.93 22.10 4.01
CA CYS A 204 -18.04 23.23 3.83
C CYS A 204 -18.23 24.26 4.95
N LEU A 205 -17.14 24.87 5.39
CA LEU A 205 -17.11 26.05 6.21
C LEU A 205 -17.33 27.30 5.31
N GLN A 206 -18.24 28.20 5.70
CA GLN A 206 -18.47 29.45 4.98
C GLN A 206 -17.58 30.53 5.54
N LEU A 207 -16.76 31.17 4.69
CA LEU A 207 -15.79 32.18 5.03
C LEU A 207 -16.11 33.50 4.28
N ASN A 208 -16.45 34.54 5.01
CA ASN A 208 -16.73 35.88 4.45
C ASN A 208 -15.48 36.73 4.55
N VAL A 209 -15.13 37.41 3.47
CA VAL A 209 -13.97 38.31 3.37
C VAL A 209 -14.41 39.75 3.25
N TYR A 210 -13.80 40.62 4.07
CA TYR A 210 -14.01 42.06 4.07
C TYR A 210 -12.68 42.76 3.90
N SER A 211 -12.63 43.88 3.18
CA SER A 211 -11.47 44.78 3.25
C SER A 211 -11.36 45.42 4.62
N SER A 212 -10.13 45.63 5.12
CA SER A 212 -9.92 46.23 6.43
C SER A 212 -10.24 47.73 6.47
N THR A 213 -9.90 48.47 5.39
CA THR A 213 -10.08 49.91 5.32
C THR A 213 -10.44 50.40 3.90
N PRO A 214 -11.65 50.91 3.62
CA PRO A 214 -12.82 50.81 4.50
C PRO A 214 -13.34 49.39 4.59
N ARG A 215 -14.01 49.06 5.69
CA ARG A 215 -14.59 47.74 5.87
C ARG A 215 -15.74 47.50 4.89
N GLN A 216 -15.50 46.74 3.87
CA GLN A 216 -16.48 46.41 2.83
C GLN A 216 -16.40 44.88 2.54
N TYR A 217 -17.58 44.31 2.36
CA TYR A 217 -17.68 42.91 1.90
C TYR A 217 -17.02 42.74 0.52
N ARG A 218 -16.23 41.69 0.37
CA ARG A 218 -15.44 41.41 -0.84
C ARG A 218 -15.75 40.05 -1.48
N GLY A 219 -16.23 39.10 -0.70
CA GLY A 219 -16.57 37.78 -1.21
C GLY A 219 -16.89 36.77 -0.13
N CYS A 220 -17.52 35.69 -0.54
CA CYS A 220 -17.78 34.51 0.27
C CYS A 220 -17.12 33.31 -0.35
N TYR A 221 -16.48 32.52 0.47
CA TYR A 221 -15.78 31.30 0.06
C TYR A 221 -16.28 30.12 0.88
N LEU A 222 -16.42 28.98 0.25
CA LEU A 222 -16.80 27.73 0.89
C LEU A 222 -15.57 26.80 0.85
N MET A 223 -15.03 26.48 2.01
CA MET A 223 -13.90 25.56 2.15
C MET A 223 -14.41 24.24 2.68
N THR A 224 -14.14 23.13 1.98
CA THR A 224 -14.47 21.79 2.50
C THR A 224 -13.84 21.58 3.87
N VAL A 225 -14.50 20.83 4.75
CA VAL A 225 -14.01 20.62 6.13
C VAL A 225 -12.64 19.92 6.19
N ASP A 226 -12.25 19.22 5.14
CA ASP A 226 -10.89 18.67 4.96
C ASP A 226 -9.88 19.68 4.38
N GLY A 227 -10.37 20.83 3.95
CA GLY A 227 -9.56 21.85 3.31
C GLY A 227 -9.09 21.51 1.90
N ALA A 228 -9.56 20.44 1.29
CA ALA A 228 -9.11 20.01 -0.03
C ALA A 228 -9.61 20.93 -1.15
N HIS A 229 -10.81 21.50 -0.99
CA HIS A 229 -11.45 22.35 -1.99
C HIS A 229 -11.86 23.70 -1.44
N LEU A 230 -11.74 24.72 -2.29
CA LEU A 230 -12.18 26.08 -2.02
C LEU A 230 -13.03 26.56 -3.20
N TYR A 231 -14.27 26.92 -2.90
CA TYR A 231 -15.24 27.44 -3.87
C TYR A 231 -15.50 28.92 -3.58
N GLN A 232 -15.63 29.74 -4.61
CA GLN A 232 -16.12 31.09 -4.48
C GLN A 232 -17.64 31.05 -4.66
N LEU A 233 -18.38 31.60 -3.69
CA LEU A 233 -19.82 31.71 -3.79
C LEU A 233 -20.18 33.04 -4.50
N ASP A 234 -20.78 32.95 -5.67
CA ASP A 234 -21.39 34.07 -6.34
C ASP A 234 -22.76 34.33 -5.68
N ARG A 235 -22.92 35.49 -5.04
CA ARG A 235 -24.19 35.87 -4.39
C ARG A 235 -25.16 36.58 -5.33
N ASP A 236 -24.71 36.88 -6.53
CA ASP A 236 -25.49 37.61 -7.54
C ASP A 236 -26.05 36.67 -8.64
N ALA A 237 -25.87 35.36 -8.46
CA ALA A 237 -26.32 34.33 -9.39
C ALA A 237 -27.70 33.75 -9.00
#